data_10a8dab53a4a1b8a5cd3cdebac7b2e01
#
_entry.id   10a8dab53a4a1b8a5cd3cdebac7b2e01
#
_cell.length_a   1.000
_cell.length_b   1.000
_cell.length_c   1.000
_cell.angle_alpha   90.00
_cell.angle_beta   90.00
_cell.angle_gamma   90.00
#
_symmetry.space_group_name_H-M   'P 1'
#
loop_
_entity.id
_entity.type
_entity.pdbx_description
1 polymer ?
#
loop_
_entity_poly.entity_id
_entity_poly.type
_entity_poly.pdbx_seq_one_letter_code
_entity_poly.pdbx_strand_id
1 'polypeptide(L)'
;ISPAELPGWIAARMETAGLTADNGAVTLLAERLEGNLLAASQEIEKLRLLHGEQTITAELVTDTVSDNARYDAFRLVDVALSGDSRGAVRTLRGLRAEAIQPPVLLWALSREVRLLADLKREIAGGTSVNAALNQRGVWRNRQALVRSAMNRLGGRDLAEMQALSFH
;
A
#
# COMPACT_ATOMS: atom_id res chain seq x y z
N ILE A 1 -10.59 -11.81 -3.17
CA ILE A 1 -11.36 -10.60 -2.79
C ILE A 1 -10.77 -9.44 -3.56
N SER A 2 -11.60 -8.74 -4.30
CA SER A 2 -11.19 -7.55 -5.04
C SER A 2 -10.94 -6.36 -4.10
N PRO A 3 -10.19 -5.33 -4.53
CA PRO A 3 -10.01 -4.12 -3.73
C PRO A 3 -11.32 -3.43 -3.34
N ALA A 4 -12.38 -3.55 -4.15
CA ALA A 4 -13.68 -2.98 -3.86
C ALA A 4 -14.44 -3.74 -2.75
N GLU A 5 -14.20 -5.02 -2.60
CA GLU A 5 -14.84 -5.89 -1.61
C GLU A 5 -14.11 -5.91 -0.26
N LEU A 6 -12.83 -5.50 -0.24
CA LEU A 6 -11.99 -5.60 0.95
C LEU A 6 -12.51 -4.78 2.15
N PRO A 7 -13.01 -3.54 2.01
CA PRO A 7 -13.58 -2.82 3.14
C PRO A 7 -14.77 -3.55 3.78
N GLY A 8 -15.67 -4.09 2.94
CA GLY A 8 -16.81 -4.88 3.42
C GLY A 8 -16.38 -6.16 4.15
N TRP A 9 -15.36 -6.84 3.64
CA TRP A 9 -14.79 -8.02 4.29
C TRP A 9 -14.14 -7.68 5.64
N ILE A 10 -13.39 -6.56 5.72
CA ILE A 10 -12.78 -6.09 6.97
C ILE A 10 -13.86 -5.76 8.00
N ALA A 11 -14.90 -5.00 7.61
CA ALA A 11 -15.99 -4.64 8.50
C ALA A 11 -16.67 -5.89 9.08
N ALA A 12 -17.06 -6.85 8.24
CA ALA A 12 -17.66 -8.11 8.67
C ALA A 12 -16.71 -8.93 9.59
N ARG A 13 -15.41 -8.91 9.32
CA ARG A 13 -14.42 -9.61 10.14
C ARG A 13 -14.23 -8.96 11.50
N MET A 14 -14.25 -7.62 11.57
CA MET A 14 -14.20 -6.87 12.83
C MET A 14 -15.44 -7.14 13.67
N GLU A 15 -16.63 -7.10 13.06
CA GLU A 15 -17.89 -7.47 13.74
C GLU A 15 -17.86 -8.90 14.30
N THR A 16 -17.39 -9.86 13.50
CA THR A 16 -17.21 -11.27 13.96
C THR A 16 -16.22 -11.37 15.12
N ALA A 17 -15.22 -10.50 15.17
CA ALA A 17 -14.26 -10.41 16.28
C ALA A 17 -14.81 -9.65 17.49
N GLY A 18 -16.05 -9.15 17.46
CA GLY A 18 -16.66 -8.37 18.54
C GLY A 18 -16.19 -6.91 18.61
N LEU A 19 -15.60 -6.40 17.53
CA LEU A 19 -15.15 -5.01 17.45
C LEU A 19 -16.18 -4.13 16.76
N THR A 20 -16.42 -2.96 17.29
CA THR A 20 -17.13 -1.87 16.62
C THR A 20 -16.08 -0.94 15.97
N ALA A 21 -16.24 -0.62 14.70
CA ALA A 21 -15.32 0.27 13.98
C ALA A 21 -16.07 1.34 13.20
N ASP A 22 -15.49 2.54 13.13
CA ASP A 22 -15.99 3.58 12.24
C ASP A 22 -15.57 3.32 10.78
N ASN A 23 -16.22 3.99 9.84
CA ASN A 23 -15.91 3.84 8.42
C ASN A 23 -14.48 4.29 8.08
N GLY A 24 -13.92 5.24 8.83
CA GLY A 24 -12.56 5.73 8.67
C GLY A 24 -11.54 4.65 9.00
N ALA A 25 -11.75 3.93 10.11
CA ALA A 25 -10.91 2.79 10.53
C ALA A 25 -10.92 1.67 9.50
N VAL A 26 -12.11 1.28 9.03
CA VAL A 26 -12.27 0.23 8.02
C VAL A 26 -11.58 0.61 6.71
N THR A 27 -11.77 1.84 6.25
CA THR A 27 -11.14 2.35 5.02
C THR A 27 -9.63 2.37 5.15
N LEU A 28 -9.11 2.89 6.27
CA LEU A 28 -7.68 2.98 6.54
C LEU A 28 -7.03 1.59 6.62
N LEU A 29 -7.67 0.63 7.28
CA LEU A 29 -7.20 -0.76 7.32
C LEU A 29 -7.17 -1.37 5.92
N ALA A 30 -8.21 -1.18 5.12
CA ALA A 30 -8.27 -1.67 3.75
C ALA A 30 -7.13 -1.08 2.89
N GLU A 31 -6.87 0.22 3.02
CA GLU A 31 -5.78 0.91 2.32
C GLU A 31 -4.40 0.39 2.73
N ARG A 32 -4.18 0.19 4.03
CA ARG A 32 -2.89 -0.27 4.56
C ARG A 32 -2.59 -1.73 4.23
N LEU A 33 -3.60 -2.56 4.19
CA LEU A 33 -3.44 -4.01 4.05
C LEU A 33 -3.47 -4.48 2.60
N GLU A 34 -3.90 -3.63 1.65
CA GLU A 34 -3.84 -3.84 0.20
C GLU A 34 -4.26 -5.25 -0.28
N GLY A 35 -5.28 -5.84 0.35
CA GLY A 35 -5.78 -7.17 -0.01
C GLY A 35 -5.06 -8.34 0.68
N ASN A 36 -4.11 -8.11 1.56
CA ASN A 36 -3.49 -9.15 2.37
C ASN A 36 -4.43 -9.58 3.51
N LEU A 37 -5.30 -10.56 3.24
CA LEU A 37 -6.32 -11.03 4.19
C LEU A 37 -5.73 -11.65 5.47
N LEU A 38 -4.54 -12.26 5.37
CA LEU A 38 -3.87 -12.82 6.54
C LEU A 38 -3.39 -11.69 7.45
N ALA A 39 -2.74 -10.67 6.89
CA ALA A 39 -2.34 -9.50 7.65
C ALA A 39 -3.55 -8.77 8.24
N ALA A 40 -4.64 -8.65 7.47
CA ALA A 40 -5.88 -8.05 7.96
C ALA A 40 -6.45 -8.80 9.16
N SER A 41 -6.48 -10.12 9.12
CA SER A 41 -6.93 -10.94 10.25
C SER A 41 -6.05 -10.77 11.48
N GLN A 42 -4.73 -10.67 11.30
CA GLN A 42 -3.78 -10.45 12.39
C GLN A 42 -3.91 -9.06 13.01
N GLU A 43 -4.07 -8.01 12.20
CA GLU A 43 -4.28 -6.65 12.71
C GLU A 43 -5.63 -6.49 13.43
N ILE A 44 -6.69 -7.11 12.94
CA ILE A 44 -7.99 -7.15 13.61
C ILE A 44 -7.89 -7.83 14.98
N GLU A 45 -7.18 -8.96 15.06
CA GLU A 45 -6.96 -9.65 16.33
C GLU A 45 -6.11 -8.81 17.30
N LYS A 46 -5.09 -8.13 16.81
CA LYS A 46 -4.28 -7.21 17.59
C LYS A 46 -5.11 -6.05 18.13
N LEU A 47 -5.95 -5.43 17.30
CA LEU A 47 -6.88 -4.37 17.73
C LEU A 47 -7.83 -4.88 18.80
N ARG A 48 -8.36 -6.10 18.67
CA ARG A 48 -9.23 -6.75 19.66
C ARG A 48 -8.53 -6.91 21.00
N LEU A 49 -7.29 -7.37 20.99
CA LEU A 49 -6.52 -7.60 22.22
C LEU A 49 -6.13 -6.30 22.91
N LEU A 50 -5.84 -5.23 22.16
CA LEU A 50 -5.36 -3.97 22.72
C LEU A 50 -6.49 -3.02 23.13
N HIS A 51 -7.61 -3.01 22.41
CA HIS A 51 -8.65 -1.99 22.59
C HIS A 51 -9.99 -2.55 23.09
N GLY A 52 -10.16 -3.88 23.11
CA GLY A 52 -11.34 -4.52 23.71
C GLY A 52 -12.67 -4.00 23.16
N GLU A 53 -13.51 -3.44 24.04
CA GLU A 53 -14.85 -2.95 23.72
C GLU A 53 -14.90 -1.51 23.18
N GLN A 54 -13.75 -0.85 23.00
CA GLN A 54 -13.72 0.51 22.47
C GLN A 54 -14.07 0.51 20.97
N THR A 55 -14.74 1.57 20.54
CA THR A 55 -14.93 1.79 19.11
C THR A 55 -13.58 2.07 18.42
N ILE A 56 -13.23 1.27 17.45
CA ILE A 56 -11.99 1.43 16.69
C ILE A 56 -12.15 2.59 15.71
N THR A 57 -11.37 3.64 15.93
CA THR A 57 -11.32 4.84 15.07
C THR A 57 -10.09 4.81 14.16
N ALA A 58 -10.08 5.66 13.13
CA ALA A 58 -8.91 5.81 12.26
C ALA A 58 -7.64 6.21 13.04
N GLU A 59 -7.77 6.99 14.12
CA GLU A 59 -6.65 7.35 14.98
C GLU A 59 -6.09 6.12 15.71
N LEU A 60 -6.96 5.30 16.33
CA LEU A 60 -6.54 4.06 16.97
C LEU A 60 -5.87 3.08 15.99
N VAL A 61 -6.39 2.98 14.77
CA VAL A 61 -5.72 2.21 13.71
C VAL A 61 -4.36 2.80 13.39
N THR A 62 -4.23 4.12 13.31
CA THR A 62 -2.96 4.78 13.04
C THR A 62 -1.93 4.48 14.13
N ASP A 63 -2.31 4.59 15.39
CA ASP A 63 -1.42 4.37 16.51
C ASP A 63 -1.03 2.89 16.70
N THR A 64 -1.99 1.99 16.46
CA THR A 64 -1.79 0.55 16.67
C THR A 64 -1.06 -0.13 15.51
N VAL A 65 -1.33 0.31 14.27
CA VAL A 65 -0.81 -0.29 13.03
C VAL A 65 0.47 0.42 12.54
N SER A 66 0.92 1.48 13.21
CA SER A 66 2.12 2.23 12.85
C SER A 66 3.44 1.43 12.95
N ASP A 67 3.45 0.31 13.67
CA ASP A 67 4.61 -0.60 13.78
C ASP A 67 4.73 -1.63 12.63
N ASN A 68 4.01 -1.46 11.53
CA ASN A 68 4.09 -2.41 10.45
C ASN A 68 5.16 -2.00 9.43
N ALA A 69 6.31 -2.67 9.46
CA ALA A 69 7.43 -2.46 8.53
C ALA A 69 7.01 -2.40 7.05
N ARG A 70 5.92 -3.08 6.68
CA ARG A 70 5.36 -3.04 5.32
C ARG A 70 4.66 -1.71 5.02
N TYR A 71 3.90 -1.16 5.99
CA TYR A 71 3.24 0.12 5.81
C TYR A 71 4.27 1.23 5.59
N ASP A 72 5.34 1.24 6.37
CA ASP A 72 6.40 2.21 6.24
C ASP A 72 7.16 2.06 4.91
N ALA A 73 7.33 0.83 4.43
CA ALA A 73 7.87 0.57 3.10
C ALA A 73 6.96 1.13 1.99
N PHE A 74 5.63 1.00 2.10
CA PHE A 74 4.69 1.59 1.13
C PHE A 74 4.67 3.12 1.18
N ARG A 75 4.81 3.71 2.37
CA ARG A 75 4.98 5.16 2.50
C ARG A 75 6.24 5.65 1.76
N LEU A 76 7.34 4.91 1.87
CA LEU A 76 8.55 5.21 1.08
C LEU A 76 8.24 5.17 -0.42
N VAL A 77 7.52 4.14 -0.88
CA VAL A 77 7.09 4.00 -2.28
C VAL A 77 6.27 5.22 -2.72
N ASP A 78 5.26 5.62 -1.97
CA ASP A 78 4.39 6.75 -2.32
C ASP A 78 5.15 8.07 -2.38
N VAL A 79 6.08 8.31 -1.46
CA VAL A 79 6.97 9.49 -1.51
C VAL A 79 7.88 9.44 -2.73
N ALA A 80 8.42 8.27 -3.10
CA ALA A 80 9.22 8.12 -4.32
C ALA A 80 8.39 8.35 -5.58
N LEU A 81 7.16 7.81 -5.63
CA LEU A 81 6.21 7.99 -6.73
C LEU A 81 5.74 9.45 -6.89
N SER A 82 5.70 10.22 -5.81
CA SER A 82 5.38 11.66 -5.91
C SER A 82 6.49 12.47 -6.58
N GLY A 83 7.71 11.93 -6.69
CA GLY A 83 8.88 12.59 -7.22
C GLY A 83 9.66 13.41 -6.19
N ASP A 84 9.27 13.34 -4.91
CA ASP A 84 10.05 13.95 -3.83
C ASP A 84 11.26 13.09 -3.46
N SER A 85 12.34 13.23 -4.24
CA SER A 85 13.57 12.47 -4.00
C SER A 85 14.21 12.77 -2.64
N ARG A 86 14.11 14.03 -2.16
CA ARG A 86 14.62 14.38 -0.83
C ARG A 86 13.81 13.76 0.29
N GLY A 87 12.49 13.76 0.15
CA GLY A 87 11.57 13.09 1.06
C GLY A 87 11.79 11.57 1.08
N ALA A 88 11.95 10.96 -0.09
CA ALA A 88 12.23 9.52 -0.20
C ALA A 88 13.53 9.12 0.53
N VAL A 89 14.62 9.90 0.35
CA VAL A 89 15.88 9.65 1.05
C VAL A 89 15.73 9.86 2.58
N ARG A 90 15.00 10.88 3.03
CA ARG A 90 14.74 11.07 4.46
C ARG A 90 13.94 9.91 5.04
N THR A 91 12.86 9.49 4.37
CA THR A 91 12.03 8.36 4.77
C THR A 91 12.85 7.09 4.85
N LEU A 92 13.66 6.79 3.82
CA LEU A 92 14.54 5.63 3.80
C LEU A 92 15.54 5.62 4.98
N ARG A 93 16.11 6.77 5.32
CA ARG A 93 17.02 6.89 6.49
C ARG A 93 16.30 6.63 7.81
N GLY A 94 15.07 7.14 7.95
CA GLY A 94 14.21 6.85 9.11
C GLY A 94 13.95 5.37 9.25
N LEU A 95 13.48 4.71 8.20
CA LEU A 95 13.21 3.27 8.19
C LEU A 95 14.44 2.41 8.52
N ARG A 96 15.61 2.83 8.08
CA ARG A 96 16.86 2.17 8.47
C ARG A 96 17.19 2.35 9.95
N ALA A 97 16.91 3.53 10.52
CA ALA A 97 17.10 3.79 11.95
C ALA A 97 16.13 2.96 12.81
N GLU A 98 14.93 2.69 12.31
CA GLU A 98 13.91 1.81 12.90
C GLU A 98 14.19 0.32 12.66
N ALA A 99 15.36 -0.02 12.12
CA ALA A 99 15.81 -1.39 11.83
C ALA A 99 14.91 -2.16 10.84
N ILE A 100 14.15 -1.46 10.00
CA ILE A 100 13.37 -2.10 8.94
C ILE A 100 14.32 -2.80 7.97
N GLN A 101 14.09 -4.10 7.76
CA GLN A 101 14.95 -4.95 6.99
C GLN A 101 14.99 -4.56 5.51
N PRO A 102 16.19 -4.40 4.89
CA PRO A 102 16.32 -4.00 3.49
C PRO A 102 15.51 -4.84 2.49
N PRO A 103 15.36 -6.18 2.65
CA PRO A 103 14.53 -6.97 1.75
C PRO A 103 13.07 -6.54 1.69
N VAL A 104 12.49 -6.03 2.79
CA VAL A 104 11.11 -5.53 2.84
C VAL A 104 10.97 -4.28 1.97
N LEU A 105 11.93 -3.35 2.09
CA LEU A 105 11.95 -2.11 1.31
C LEU A 105 12.16 -2.40 -0.18
N LEU A 106 13.09 -3.28 -0.49
CA LEU A 106 13.38 -3.68 -1.87
C LEU A 106 12.18 -4.39 -2.51
N TRP A 107 11.51 -5.26 -1.77
CA TRP A 107 10.30 -5.93 -2.23
C TRP A 107 9.19 -4.91 -2.57
N ALA A 108 8.93 -3.93 -1.71
CA ALA A 108 7.90 -2.92 -1.94
C ALA A 108 8.20 -2.06 -3.18
N LEU A 109 9.45 -1.58 -3.30
CA LEU A 109 9.90 -0.80 -4.46
C LEU A 109 9.84 -1.61 -5.75
N SER A 110 10.34 -2.85 -5.75
CA SER A 110 10.35 -3.72 -6.93
C SER A 110 8.94 -4.09 -7.39
N ARG A 111 8.01 -4.28 -6.45
CA ARG A 111 6.60 -4.53 -6.75
C ARG A 111 6.00 -3.35 -7.49
N GLU A 112 6.25 -2.13 -7.04
CA GLU A 112 5.70 -0.93 -7.65
C GLU A 112 6.31 -0.64 -9.04
N VAL A 113 7.61 -0.81 -9.18
CA VAL A 113 8.28 -0.67 -10.49
C VAL A 113 7.70 -1.66 -11.51
N ARG A 114 7.44 -2.90 -11.10
CA ARG A 114 6.78 -3.92 -11.95
C ARG A 114 5.36 -3.50 -12.32
N LEU A 115 4.58 -3.00 -11.36
CA LEU A 115 3.23 -2.50 -11.61
C LEU A 115 3.24 -1.39 -12.66
N LEU A 116 4.13 -0.40 -12.52
CA LEU A 116 4.25 0.71 -13.48
C LEU A 116 4.64 0.21 -14.88
N ALA A 117 5.57 -0.73 -14.97
CA ALA A 117 6.00 -1.32 -16.24
C ALA A 117 4.86 -2.10 -16.92
N ASP A 118 4.11 -2.87 -16.16
CA ASP A 118 2.96 -3.62 -16.66
C ASP A 118 1.85 -2.69 -17.16
N LEU A 119 1.49 -1.66 -16.36
CA LEU A 119 0.51 -0.66 -16.76
C LEU A 119 0.90 0.03 -18.07
N LYS A 120 2.16 0.43 -18.22
CA LYS A 120 2.64 1.04 -19.47
C LYS A 120 2.56 0.09 -20.65
N ARG A 121 2.86 -1.19 -20.46
CA ARG A 121 2.76 -2.21 -21.51
C ARG A 121 1.32 -2.42 -21.96
N GLU A 122 0.38 -2.51 -21.01
CA GLU A 122 -1.05 -2.66 -21.31
C GLU A 122 -1.62 -1.44 -22.04
N ILE A 123 -1.25 -0.24 -21.60
CA ILE A 123 -1.66 1.00 -22.26
C ILE A 123 -1.09 1.11 -23.67
N ALA A 124 0.17 0.74 -23.88
CA ALA A 124 0.77 0.67 -25.21
C ALA A 124 0.09 -0.38 -26.11
N GLY A 125 -0.47 -1.43 -25.53
CA GLY A 125 -1.30 -2.43 -26.21
C GLY A 125 -2.74 -2.00 -26.50
N GLY A 126 -3.11 -0.72 -26.19
CA GLY A 126 -4.43 -0.15 -26.50
C GLY A 126 -5.44 -0.16 -25.34
N THR A 127 -5.06 -0.65 -24.17
CA THR A 127 -5.93 -0.58 -22.99
C THR A 127 -6.01 0.86 -22.48
N SER A 128 -7.21 1.35 -22.15
CA SER A 128 -7.35 2.68 -21.57
C SER A 128 -6.69 2.74 -20.19
N VAL A 129 -6.14 3.90 -19.81
CA VAL A 129 -5.46 4.10 -18.52
C VAL A 129 -6.37 3.72 -17.34
N ASN A 130 -7.65 4.09 -17.39
CA ASN A 130 -8.61 3.77 -16.35
C ASN A 130 -8.86 2.26 -16.23
N ALA A 131 -9.00 1.57 -17.37
CA ALA A 131 -9.19 0.13 -17.40
C ALA A 131 -7.97 -0.60 -16.86
N ALA A 132 -6.76 -0.23 -17.27
CA ALA A 132 -5.52 -0.82 -16.79
C ALA A 132 -5.35 -0.67 -15.27
N LEU A 133 -5.57 0.54 -14.73
CA LEU A 133 -5.49 0.80 -13.29
C LEU A 133 -6.49 -0.04 -12.49
N ASN A 134 -7.73 -0.16 -12.98
CA ASN A 134 -8.77 -0.95 -12.30
C ASN A 134 -8.49 -2.46 -12.38
N GLN A 135 -8.04 -2.96 -13.54
CA GLN A 135 -7.69 -4.37 -13.73
C GLN A 135 -6.51 -4.80 -12.85
N ARG A 136 -5.55 -3.90 -12.64
CA ARG A 136 -4.41 -4.12 -11.73
C ARG A 136 -4.74 -3.84 -10.26
N GLY A 137 -5.97 -3.51 -9.93
CA GLY A 137 -6.41 -3.28 -8.56
C GLY A 137 -5.77 -2.07 -7.90
N VAL A 138 -5.40 -1.03 -8.68
CA VAL A 138 -4.86 0.20 -8.11
C VAL A 138 -5.98 0.96 -7.39
N TRP A 139 -5.81 1.18 -6.11
CA TRP A 139 -6.76 1.88 -5.26
C TRP A 139 -7.07 3.29 -5.77
N ARG A 140 -8.32 3.73 -5.65
CA ARG A 140 -8.78 5.03 -6.19
C ARG A 140 -7.96 6.22 -5.71
N ASN A 141 -7.63 6.25 -4.42
CA ASN A 141 -6.80 7.30 -3.81
C ASN A 141 -5.35 7.30 -4.34
N ARG A 142 -4.81 6.15 -4.77
CA ARG A 142 -3.47 6.04 -5.35
C ARG A 142 -3.41 6.25 -6.87
N GLN A 143 -4.55 6.17 -7.57
CA GLN A 143 -4.58 6.25 -9.04
C GLN A 143 -3.97 7.55 -9.58
N ALA A 144 -4.22 8.69 -8.92
CA ALA A 144 -3.63 9.97 -9.33
C ALA A 144 -2.10 9.97 -9.20
N LEU A 145 -1.58 9.42 -8.10
CA LEU A 145 -0.15 9.28 -7.84
C LEU A 145 0.52 8.37 -8.88
N VAL A 146 -0.06 7.20 -9.13
CA VAL A 146 0.44 6.23 -10.12
C VAL A 146 0.44 6.81 -11.53
N ARG A 147 -0.61 7.54 -11.93
CA ARG A 147 -0.65 8.26 -13.23
C ARG A 147 0.46 9.29 -13.35
N SER A 148 0.66 10.10 -12.32
CA SER A 148 1.73 11.09 -12.29
C SER A 148 3.10 10.43 -12.45
N ALA A 149 3.35 9.33 -11.73
CA ALA A 149 4.58 8.56 -11.85
C ALA A 149 4.77 7.97 -13.26
N MET A 150 3.72 7.39 -13.86
CA MET A 150 3.78 6.85 -15.24
C MET A 150 4.11 7.94 -16.26
N ASN A 151 3.59 9.15 -16.10
CA ASN A 151 3.88 10.27 -17.01
C ASN A 151 5.32 10.76 -16.89
N ARG A 152 5.91 10.70 -15.69
CA ARG A 152 7.27 11.14 -15.42
C ARG A 152 8.32 10.11 -15.79
N LEU A 153 8.06 8.83 -15.51
CA LEU A 153 9.01 7.74 -15.75
C LEU A 153 8.84 7.15 -17.15
N GLY A 154 9.89 7.15 -17.94
CA GLY A 154 9.93 6.52 -19.26
C GLY A 154 10.03 4.98 -19.17
N GLY A 155 9.82 4.30 -20.29
CA GLY A 155 9.99 2.84 -20.36
C GLY A 155 11.44 2.41 -20.07
N ARG A 156 12.44 3.23 -20.49
CA ARG A 156 13.86 3.00 -20.21
C ARG A 156 14.15 3.09 -18.71
N ASP A 157 13.61 4.11 -18.01
CA ASP A 157 13.82 4.31 -16.58
C ASP A 157 13.30 3.11 -15.78
N LEU A 158 12.12 2.61 -16.14
CA LEU A 158 11.52 1.44 -15.51
C LEU A 158 12.32 0.16 -15.77
N ALA A 159 12.85 -0.03 -16.97
CA ALA A 159 13.69 -1.18 -17.30
C ALA A 159 15.01 -1.16 -16.49
N GLU A 160 15.65 0.01 -16.34
CA GLU A 160 16.85 0.18 -15.52
C GLU A 160 16.56 -0.09 -14.03
N MET A 161 15.44 0.43 -13.51
CA MET A 161 15.01 0.17 -12.12
C MET A 161 14.71 -1.31 -11.88
N GLN A 162 14.11 -2.01 -12.86
CA GLN A 162 13.89 -3.44 -12.77
C GLN A 162 15.20 -4.21 -12.72
N ALA A 163 16.16 -3.87 -13.58
CA ALA A 163 17.47 -4.52 -13.59
C ALA A 163 18.20 -4.39 -12.24
N LEU A 164 18.13 -3.21 -11.60
CA LEU A 164 18.71 -2.97 -10.27
C LEU A 164 18.01 -3.75 -9.14
N SER A 165 16.77 -4.18 -9.35
CA SER A 165 15.98 -4.93 -8.34
C SER A 165 16.30 -6.42 -8.29
N PHE A 166 17.10 -6.94 -9.24
CA PHE A 166 17.48 -8.37 -9.35
C PHE A 166 18.92 -8.66 -8.89
N HIS A 167 19.63 -7.64 -8.41
CA HIS A 167 20.96 -7.77 -7.84
C HIS A 167 20.94 -7.51 -6.33
#